data_7799240d60b6a9291217b430d5e0c8ca
#
_entry.id   7799240d60b6a9291217b430d5e0c8ca
#
_cell.length_a   1.000
_cell.length_b   1.000
_cell.length_c   1.000
_cell.angle_alpha   90.00
_cell.angle_beta   90.00
_cell.angle_gamma   90.00
#
_symmetry.space_group_name_H-M   'P 1'
#
loop_
_entity.id
_entity.type
_entity.pdbx_description
1 polymer ?
#
loop_
_entity_poly.entity_id
_entity_poly.type
_entity_poly.pdbx_seq_one_letter_code
_entity_poly.pdbx_strand_id
1 'polypeptide(L)'
;RRHGSVLHNYVAVRRDRWVRTVSLTVFLEGGLFYGAFAYTGAYLKERFGLSYLLIGALLAGFGLGGVIYSLMVRWLLARLGEKGFVRLGGTLMFLCMTVLPFLPRWAALIPVFIVAGFGFYMFHNTLQTRATEMAPQMRGTAIAVFAFCLFMGQACGVAVCGVAIRLLHYGWPFVISGAGLALLGFWF
;
A
#
# COMPACT_ATOMS: atom_id res chain seq x y z
N ARG A 1 22.08 -15.57 -30.05
CA ARG A 1 21.13 -15.17 -28.98
C ARG A 1 20.14 -14.20 -29.61
N ARG A 2 18.92 -14.67 -29.94
CA ARG A 2 17.86 -13.80 -30.50
C ARG A 2 17.37 -12.91 -29.36
N HIS A 3 17.71 -11.63 -29.38
CA HIS A 3 17.01 -10.60 -28.63
C HIS A 3 15.58 -10.53 -29.21
N GLY A 4 14.66 -11.28 -28.62
CA GLY A 4 13.25 -11.03 -28.85
C GLY A 4 12.98 -9.57 -28.48
N SER A 5 12.29 -8.84 -29.35
CA SER A 5 11.94 -7.44 -29.12
C SER A 5 11.34 -7.31 -27.71
N VAL A 6 11.80 -6.33 -26.93
CA VAL A 6 11.29 -6.01 -25.58
C VAL A 6 9.77 -5.92 -25.59
N LEU A 7 9.18 -5.39 -26.67
CA LEU A 7 7.75 -5.32 -26.93
C LEU A 7 7.09 -6.71 -27.02
N HIS A 8 7.72 -7.68 -27.71
CA HIS A 8 7.16 -9.03 -27.83
C HIS A 8 7.10 -9.74 -26.46
N ASN A 9 8.15 -9.57 -25.68
CA ASN A 9 8.23 -10.11 -24.32
C ASN A 9 7.20 -9.44 -23.38
N TYR A 10 6.94 -8.14 -23.56
CA TYR A 10 5.95 -7.38 -22.81
C TYR A 10 4.52 -7.88 -23.08
N VAL A 11 4.20 -8.16 -24.35
CA VAL A 11 2.89 -8.69 -24.77
C VAL A 11 2.68 -10.12 -24.28
N ALA A 12 3.71 -10.96 -24.30
CA ALA A 12 3.65 -12.33 -23.81
C ALA A 12 3.38 -12.37 -22.30
N VAL A 13 4.06 -11.51 -21.52
CA VAL A 13 3.89 -11.39 -20.06
C VAL A 13 2.47 -10.93 -19.70
N ARG A 14 1.85 -10.02 -20.47
CA ARG A 14 0.48 -9.55 -20.22
C ARG A 14 -0.61 -10.61 -20.43
N ARG A 15 -0.34 -11.69 -21.17
CA ARG A 15 -1.32 -12.78 -21.40
C ARG A 15 -1.45 -13.71 -20.21
N ASP A 16 -0.48 -13.75 -19.30
CA ASP A 16 -0.55 -14.56 -18.09
C ASP A 16 -1.58 -13.97 -17.12
N ARG A 17 -2.53 -14.83 -16.69
CA ARG A 17 -3.57 -14.46 -15.72
C ARG A 17 -2.97 -13.99 -14.40
N TRP A 18 -1.88 -14.63 -13.97
CA TRP A 18 -1.21 -14.29 -12.72
C TRP A 18 -0.56 -12.89 -12.77
N VAL A 19 0.12 -12.58 -13.88
CA VAL A 19 0.70 -11.24 -14.10
C VAL A 19 -0.36 -10.16 -14.03
N ARG A 20 -1.51 -10.39 -14.68
CA ARG A 20 -2.62 -9.43 -14.63
C ARG A 20 -3.17 -9.27 -13.21
N THR A 21 -3.29 -10.37 -12.46
CA THR A 21 -3.76 -10.33 -11.07
C THR A 21 -2.82 -9.52 -10.21
N VAL A 22 -1.51 -9.79 -10.22
CA VAL A 22 -0.53 -9.03 -9.42
C VAL A 22 -0.48 -7.56 -9.83
N SER A 23 -0.48 -7.27 -11.15
CA SER A 23 -0.47 -5.89 -11.65
C SER A 23 -1.71 -5.10 -11.25
N LEU A 24 -2.89 -5.72 -11.32
CA LEU A 24 -4.14 -5.09 -10.87
C LEU A 24 -4.14 -4.89 -9.36
N THR A 25 -3.69 -5.88 -8.60
CA THR A 25 -3.63 -5.79 -7.13
C THR A 25 -2.73 -4.65 -6.69
N VAL A 26 -1.52 -4.52 -7.27
CA VAL A 26 -0.60 -3.45 -6.91
C VAL A 26 -1.08 -2.07 -7.38
N PHE A 27 -1.77 -1.99 -8.51
CA PHE A 27 -2.42 -0.75 -8.96
C PHE A 27 -3.47 -0.30 -7.95
N LEU A 28 -4.34 -1.22 -7.52
CA LEU A 28 -5.38 -0.93 -6.52
C LEU A 28 -4.77 -0.61 -5.15
N GLU A 29 -3.73 -1.35 -4.72
CA GLU A 29 -2.98 -1.04 -3.50
C GLU A 29 -2.41 0.37 -3.53
N GLY A 30 -1.72 0.72 -4.62
CA GLY A 30 -1.16 2.05 -4.83
C GLY A 30 -2.22 3.15 -4.75
N GLY A 31 -3.35 2.94 -5.42
CA GLY A 31 -4.47 3.88 -5.43
C GLY A 31 -5.13 4.05 -4.07
N LEU A 32 -5.47 2.95 -3.43
CA LEU A 32 -6.15 2.96 -2.13
C LEU A 32 -5.23 3.48 -1.02
N PHE A 33 -4.02 2.96 -0.91
CA PHE A 33 -3.12 3.35 0.16
C PHE A 33 -2.59 4.77 -0.03
N TYR A 34 -1.84 5.01 -1.11
CA TYR A 34 -1.19 6.31 -1.34
C TYR A 34 -2.19 7.40 -1.68
N GLY A 35 -3.35 7.05 -2.26
CA GLY A 35 -4.44 8.00 -2.48
C GLY A 35 -4.87 8.71 -1.19
N ALA A 36 -5.13 7.96 -0.13
CA ALA A 36 -5.49 8.51 1.17
C ALA A 36 -4.27 9.04 1.94
N PHE A 37 -3.15 8.29 1.93
CA PHE A 37 -1.95 8.62 2.68
C PHE A 37 -1.34 9.97 2.29
N ALA A 38 -1.41 10.35 1.01
CA ALA A 38 -0.92 11.63 0.51
C ALA A 38 -1.59 12.84 1.20
N TYR A 39 -2.84 12.70 1.62
CA TYR A 39 -3.59 13.76 2.30
C TYR A 39 -3.48 13.73 3.82
N THR A 40 -2.78 12.76 4.38
CA THR A 40 -2.64 12.62 5.84
C THR A 40 -1.98 13.84 6.47
N GLY A 41 -0.93 14.38 5.84
CA GLY A 41 -0.27 15.59 6.34
C GLY A 41 -1.18 16.80 6.39
N ALA A 42 -1.99 17.03 5.34
CA ALA A 42 -2.98 18.10 5.29
C ALA A 42 -4.07 17.91 6.36
N TYR A 43 -4.58 16.69 6.49
CA TYR A 43 -5.54 16.33 7.55
C TYR A 43 -5.00 16.64 8.96
N LEU A 44 -3.76 16.23 9.26
CA LEU A 44 -3.14 16.48 10.58
C LEU A 44 -2.95 17.98 10.85
N LYS A 45 -2.60 18.74 9.82
CA LYS A 45 -2.48 20.21 9.90
C LYS A 45 -3.82 20.86 10.20
N GLU A 46 -4.86 20.46 9.49
CA GLU A 46 -6.20 21.03 9.61
C GLU A 46 -6.87 20.62 10.94
N ARG A 47 -6.80 19.33 11.29
CA ARG A 47 -7.49 18.75 12.45
C ARG A 47 -6.87 19.14 13.78
N PHE A 48 -5.54 19.17 13.86
CA PHE A 48 -4.79 19.32 15.11
C PHE A 48 -3.88 20.55 15.16
N GLY A 49 -3.78 21.32 14.07
CA GLY A 49 -2.92 22.52 14.02
C GLY A 49 -1.41 22.24 14.09
N LEU A 50 -0.97 20.99 13.81
CA LEU A 50 0.41 20.58 14.05
C LEU A 50 1.40 21.31 13.16
N SER A 51 2.64 21.47 13.66
CA SER A 51 3.76 21.94 12.84
C SER A 51 4.15 20.89 11.80
N TYR A 52 4.69 21.32 10.67
CA TYR A 52 5.17 20.39 9.62
C TYR A 52 6.27 19.45 10.13
N LEU A 53 7.11 19.90 11.06
CA LEU A 53 8.12 19.07 11.70
C LEU A 53 7.48 17.89 12.46
N LEU A 54 6.45 18.17 13.26
CA LEU A 54 5.75 17.15 14.03
C LEU A 54 4.96 16.20 13.12
N ILE A 55 4.34 16.71 12.05
CA ILE A 55 3.69 15.90 11.03
C ILE A 55 4.70 14.95 10.40
N GLY A 56 5.88 15.46 10.00
CA GLY A 56 6.94 14.63 9.44
C GLY A 56 7.43 13.55 10.41
N ALA A 57 7.59 13.88 11.70
CA ALA A 57 7.96 12.93 12.74
C ALA A 57 6.89 11.83 12.94
N LEU A 58 5.60 12.19 12.92
CA LEU A 58 4.52 11.21 12.99
C LEU A 58 4.52 10.28 11.77
N LEU A 59 4.67 10.83 10.58
CA LEU A 59 4.75 10.05 9.34
C LEU A 59 6.00 9.16 9.29
N ALA A 60 7.12 9.56 9.93
CA ALA A 60 8.29 8.71 10.08
C ALA A 60 8.01 7.43 10.91
N GLY A 61 7.00 7.45 11.78
CA GLY A 61 6.50 6.27 12.48
C GLY A 61 6.08 5.15 11.52
N PHE A 62 5.58 5.49 10.34
CA PHE A 62 5.30 4.51 9.29
C PHE A 62 6.57 3.77 8.83
N GLY A 63 7.68 4.47 8.67
CA GLY A 63 8.99 3.87 8.37
C GLY A 63 9.47 2.94 9.49
N LEU A 64 9.24 3.32 10.77
CA LEU A 64 9.55 2.47 11.92
C LEU A 64 8.75 1.15 11.87
N GLY A 65 7.49 1.19 11.45
CA GLY A 65 6.69 0.00 11.17
C GLY A 65 7.37 -0.95 10.18
N GLY A 66 7.98 -0.40 9.12
CA GLY A 66 8.77 -1.16 8.15
C GLY A 66 10.03 -1.80 8.75
N VAL A 67 10.71 -1.11 9.67
CA VAL A 67 11.86 -1.68 10.41
C VAL A 67 11.39 -2.87 11.26
N ILE A 68 10.32 -2.70 12.04
CA ILE A 68 9.75 -3.78 12.87
C ILE A 68 9.35 -4.96 11.97
N TYR A 69 8.70 -4.70 10.84
CA TYR A 69 8.38 -5.72 9.86
C TYR A 69 9.62 -6.51 9.43
N SER A 70 10.71 -5.83 9.07
CA SER A 70 11.94 -6.47 8.58
C SER A 70 12.57 -7.42 9.60
N LEU A 71 12.43 -7.12 10.90
CA LEU A 71 12.89 -7.96 11.99
C LEU A 71 11.99 -9.19 12.22
N MET A 72 10.69 -9.07 11.95
CA MET A 72 9.69 -10.09 12.26
C MET A 72 9.25 -10.93 11.07
N VAL A 73 9.57 -10.52 9.84
CA VAL A 73 9.03 -11.11 8.60
C VAL A 73 9.21 -12.62 8.54
N ARG A 74 10.38 -13.15 8.85
CA ARG A 74 10.67 -14.60 8.78
C ARG A 74 9.78 -15.41 9.73
N TRP A 75 9.67 -14.94 10.96
CA TRP A 75 8.90 -15.62 12.00
C TRP A 75 7.39 -15.56 11.71
N LEU A 76 6.90 -14.41 11.30
CA LEU A 76 5.49 -14.23 10.97
C LEU A 76 5.09 -15.02 9.71
N LEU A 77 5.91 -14.97 8.67
CA LEU A 77 5.64 -15.68 7.43
C LEU A 77 5.61 -17.21 7.64
N ALA A 78 6.51 -17.73 8.49
CA ALA A 78 6.53 -19.14 8.84
C ALA A 78 5.26 -19.58 9.60
N ARG A 79 4.63 -18.69 10.36
CA ARG A 79 3.42 -18.98 11.13
C ARG A 79 2.12 -18.79 10.37
N LEU A 80 2.04 -17.72 9.59
CA LEU A 80 0.81 -17.28 8.93
C LEU A 80 0.70 -17.77 7.48
N GLY A 81 1.82 -18.14 6.88
CA GLY A 81 1.92 -18.36 5.44
C GLY A 81 1.65 -17.05 4.67
N GLU A 82 1.82 -17.06 3.37
CA GLU A 82 1.68 -15.85 2.54
C GLU A 82 0.27 -15.28 2.54
N LYS A 83 -0.75 -16.13 2.43
CA LYS A 83 -2.15 -15.68 2.42
C LYS A 83 -2.54 -15.03 3.75
N GLY A 84 -2.16 -15.65 4.87
CA GLY A 84 -2.39 -15.07 6.19
C GLY A 84 -1.66 -13.73 6.36
N PHE A 85 -0.48 -13.63 5.78
CA PHE A 85 0.37 -12.45 5.82
C PHE A 85 -0.27 -11.26 5.10
N VAL A 86 -0.75 -11.47 3.87
CA VAL A 86 -1.44 -10.43 3.08
C VAL A 86 -2.76 -10.02 3.74
N ARG A 87 -3.54 -10.98 4.23
CA ARG A 87 -4.81 -10.72 4.92
C ARG A 87 -4.60 -9.90 6.19
N LEU A 88 -3.62 -10.28 7.01
CA LEU A 88 -3.29 -9.53 8.22
C LEU A 88 -2.82 -8.12 7.88
N GLY A 89 -1.94 -7.96 6.89
CA GLY A 89 -1.48 -6.65 6.43
C GLY A 89 -2.64 -5.75 5.98
N GLY A 90 -3.54 -6.27 5.13
CA GLY A 90 -4.75 -5.55 4.70
C GLY A 90 -5.68 -5.19 5.86
N THR A 91 -5.87 -6.10 6.82
CA THR A 91 -6.69 -5.85 8.02
C THR A 91 -6.08 -4.77 8.92
N LEU A 92 -4.77 -4.80 9.15
CA LEU A 92 -4.08 -3.78 9.95
C LEU A 92 -4.20 -2.40 9.28
N MET A 93 -4.01 -2.31 7.97
CA MET A 93 -4.21 -1.07 7.23
C MET A 93 -5.65 -0.57 7.34
N PHE A 94 -6.65 -1.46 7.21
CA PHE A 94 -8.06 -1.11 7.41
C PHE A 94 -8.31 -0.51 8.79
N LEU A 95 -7.86 -1.19 9.84
CA LEU A 95 -8.04 -0.70 11.20
C LEU A 95 -7.39 0.67 11.41
N CYS A 96 -6.14 0.83 10.96
CA CYS A 96 -5.41 2.09 11.09
C CYS A 96 -6.09 3.23 10.33
N MET A 97 -6.47 3.01 9.08
CA MET A 97 -7.13 4.02 8.25
C MET A 97 -8.51 4.39 8.80
N THR A 98 -9.27 3.41 9.28
CA THR A 98 -10.61 3.64 9.84
C THR A 98 -10.55 4.38 11.17
N VAL A 99 -9.59 4.06 12.04
CA VAL A 99 -9.45 4.70 13.35
C VAL A 99 -8.89 6.12 13.26
N LEU A 100 -8.02 6.39 12.29
CA LEU A 100 -7.31 7.67 12.15
C LEU A 100 -8.21 8.91 12.25
N PRO A 101 -9.34 9.01 11.54
CA PRO A 101 -10.21 10.20 11.61
C PRO A 101 -10.99 10.37 12.92
N PHE A 102 -11.08 9.33 13.75
CA PHE A 102 -11.85 9.36 14.99
C PHE A 102 -10.99 9.61 16.23
N LEU A 103 -9.67 9.63 16.11
CA LEU A 103 -8.79 9.83 17.25
C LEU A 103 -8.89 11.28 17.79
N PRO A 104 -9.10 11.44 19.12
CA PRO A 104 -9.26 12.76 19.70
C PRO A 104 -7.94 13.50 19.94
N ARG A 105 -6.81 12.78 19.99
CA ARG A 105 -5.48 13.31 20.32
C ARG A 105 -4.45 12.85 19.29
N TRP A 106 -3.64 13.77 18.81
CA TRP A 106 -2.59 13.48 17.83
C TRP A 106 -1.55 12.46 18.32
N ALA A 107 -1.25 12.42 19.64
CA ALA A 107 -0.29 11.47 20.20
C ALA A 107 -0.71 10.00 20.01
N ALA A 108 -2.02 9.72 19.96
CA ALA A 108 -2.55 8.40 19.67
C ALA A 108 -2.30 7.94 18.23
N LEU A 109 -1.91 8.85 17.34
CA LEU A 109 -1.53 8.53 15.96
C LEU A 109 -0.15 7.87 15.84
N ILE A 110 0.73 8.02 16.85
CA ILE A 110 2.07 7.41 16.83
C ILE A 110 1.97 5.88 16.62
N PRO A 111 1.28 5.11 17.47
CA PRO A 111 1.15 3.67 17.25
C PRO A 111 0.36 3.35 15.98
N VAL A 112 -0.61 4.19 15.58
CA VAL A 112 -1.37 3.98 14.34
C VAL A 112 -0.47 4.01 13.11
N PHE A 113 0.44 4.98 12.99
CA PHE A 113 1.38 5.03 11.87
C PHE A 113 2.38 3.87 11.88
N ILE A 114 2.86 3.47 13.05
CA ILE A 114 3.78 2.32 13.18
C ILE A 114 3.07 1.04 12.70
N VAL A 115 1.84 0.79 13.18
CA VAL A 115 1.05 -0.40 12.80
C VAL A 115 0.64 -0.34 11.33
N ALA A 116 0.29 0.84 10.81
CA ALA A 116 -0.04 1.03 9.39
C ALA A 116 1.17 0.71 8.50
N GLY A 117 2.37 1.19 8.88
CA GLY A 117 3.61 0.87 8.18
C GLY A 117 3.91 -0.64 8.22
N PHE A 118 3.80 -1.25 9.38
CA PHE A 118 3.98 -2.69 9.54
C PHE A 118 3.03 -3.49 8.62
N GLY A 119 1.73 -3.17 8.64
CA GLY A 119 0.71 -3.80 7.78
C GLY A 119 0.97 -3.58 6.29
N PHE A 120 1.36 -2.36 5.91
CA PHE A 120 1.69 -2.03 4.53
C PHE A 120 2.87 -2.86 4.02
N TYR A 121 3.97 -2.95 4.77
CA TYR A 121 5.13 -3.73 4.36
C TYR A 121 4.84 -5.24 4.31
N MET A 122 3.95 -5.76 5.16
CA MET A 122 3.46 -7.14 5.04
C MET A 122 2.76 -7.38 3.70
N PHE A 123 1.88 -6.48 3.32
CA PHE A 123 1.10 -6.59 2.09
C PHE A 123 1.98 -6.33 0.85
N HIS A 124 2.60 -5.16 0.79
CA HIS A 124 3.36 -4.69 -0.36
C HIS A 124 4.55 -5.60 -0.72
N ASN A 125 5.36 -5.99 0.25
CA ASN A 125 6.53 -6.84 -0.01
C ASN A 125 6.13 -8.24 -0.48
N THR A 126 4.98 -8.76 -0.05
CA THR A 126 4.47 -10.02 -0.60
C THR A 126 4.10 -9.87 -2.07
N LEU A 127 3.41 -8.79 -2.46
CA LEU A 127 3.13 -8.49 -3.86
C LEU A 127 4.41 -8.30 -4.68
N GLN A 128 5.39 -7.59 -4.15
CA GLN A 128 6.68 -7.36 -4.80
C GLN A 128 7.45 -8.68 -5.01
N THR A 129 7.45 -9.57 -4.02
CA THR A 129 8.06 -10.89 -4.15
C THR A 129 7.39 -11.68 -5.27
N ARG A 130 6.06 -11.72 -5.30
CA ARG A 130 5.30 -12.36 -6.36
C ARG A 130 5.55 -11.73 -7.73
N ALA A 131 5.76 -10.43 -7.80
CA ALA A 131 6.13 -9.76 -9.04
C ALA A 131 7.49 -10.26 -9.56
N THR A 132 8.47 -10.53 -8.70
CA THR A 132 9.78 -11.07 -9.12
C THR A 132 9.68 -12.51 -9.65
N GLU A 133 8.69 -13.26 -9.19
CA GLU A 133 8.43 -14.65 -9.59
C GLU A 133 7.63 -14.77 -10.89
N MET A 134 6.89 -13.71 -11.30
CA MET A 134 6.06 -13.70 -12.50
C MET A 134 6.85 -13.97 -13.79
N ALA A 135 8.09 -13.51 -13.86
CA ALA A 135 8.95 -13.69 -15.03
C ALA A 135 10.41 -13.93 -14.59
N PRO A 136 10.78 -15.14 -14.13
CA PRO A 136 12.12 -15.43 -13.62
C PRO A 136 13.24 -15.13 -14.60
N GLN A 137 12.96 -15.25 -15.91
CA GLN A 137 13.87 -14.94 -17.01
C GLN A 137 14.05 -13.44 -17.24
N MET A 138 13.10 -12.60 -16.73
CA MET A 138 13.00 -11.17 -17.02
C MET A 138 12.62 -10.37 -15.76
N ARG A 139 13.23 -10.69 -14.62
CA ARG A 139 12.90 -10.08 -13.32
C ARG A 139 12.90 -8.55 -13.34
N GLY A 140 13.86 -7.93 -14.04
CA GLY A 140 13.91 -6.48 -14.16
C GLY A 140 12.68 -5.88 -14.84
N THR A 141 12.18 -6.52 -15.91
CA THR A 141 10.95 -6.08 -16.60
C THR A 141 9.73 -6.29 -15.70
N ALA A 142 9.64 -7.39 -14.97
CA ALA A 142 8.55 -7.67 -14.05
C ALA A 142 8.46 -6.61 -12.94
N ILE A 143 9.60 -6.26 -12.33
CA ILE A 143 9.68 -5.20 -11.31
C ILE A 143 9.32 -3.83 -11.91
N ALA A 144 9.75 -3.53 -13.14
CA ALA A 144 9.40 -2.27 -13.79
C ALA A 144 7.89 -2.16 -14.05
N VAL A 145 7.23 -3.25 -14.48
CA VAL A 145 5.76 -3.29 -14.64
C VAL A 145 5.06 -3.11 -13.31
N PHE A 146 5.53 -3.81 -12.27
CA PHE A 146 5.01 -3.69 -10.91
C PHE A 146 5.08 -2.23 -10.41
N ALA A 147 6.26 -1.59 -10.52
CA ALA A 147 6.46 -0.20 -10.12
C ALA A 147 5.58 0.77 -10.94
N PHE A 148 5.49 0.56 -12.25
CA PHE A 148 4.61 1.34 -13.11
C PHE A 148 3.15 1.26 -12.67
N CYS A 149 2.63 0.05 -12.42
CA CYS A 149 1.27 -0.14 -11.95
C CYS A 149 1.04 0.52 -10.58
N LEU A 150 2.00 0.39 -9.65
CA LEU A 150 1.95 1.03 -8.34
C LEU A 150 1.81 2.55 -8.46
N PHE A 151 2.71 3.19 -9.22
CA PHE A 151 2.72 4.65 -9.36
C PHE A 151 1.53 5.18 -10.15
N MET A 152 1.06 4.43 -11.16
CA MET A 152 -0.19 4.78 -11.86
C MET A 152 -1.39 4.69 -10.93
N GLY A 153 -1.47 3.63 -10.13
CA GLY A 153 -2.49 3.49 -9.09
C GLY A 153 -2.45 4.66 -8.11
N GLN A 154 -1.26 5.00 -7.60
CA GLN A 154 -1.03 6.13 -6.72
C GLN A 154 -1.52 7.44 -7.35
N ALA A 155 -1.15 7.75 -8.58
CA ALA A 155 -1.56 8.98 -9.27
C ALA A 155 -3.09 9.07 -9.40
N CYS A 156 -3.73 7.98 -9.83
CA CYS A 156 -5.18 7.91 -9.92
C CYS A 156 -5.86 8.04 -8.54
N GLY A 157 -5.32 7.34 -7.54
CA GLY A 157 -5.84 7.36 -6.18
C GLY A 157 -5.76 8.73 -5.54
N VAL A 158 -4.63 9.45 -5.69
CA VAL A 158 -4.48 10.83 -5.19
C VAL A 158 -5.49 11.76 -5.84
N ALA A 159 -5.69 11.67 -7.17
CA ALA A 159 -6.67 12.47 -7.87
C ALA A 159 -8.12 12.19 -7.38
N VAL A 160 -8.49 10.92 -7.26
CA VAL A 160 -9.82 10.50 -6.78
C VAL A 160 -10.04 10.91 -5.32
N CYS A 161 -9.06 10.65 -4.44
CA CYS A 161 -9.14 11.07 -3.03
C CYS A 161 -9.26 12.58 -2.88
N GLY A 162 -8.54 13.36 -3.69
CA GLY A 162 -8.65 14.83 -3.64
C GLY A 162 -10.05 15.33 -3.97
N VAL A 163 -10.74 14.68 -4.92
CA VAL A 163 -12.16 14.97 -5.19
C VAL A 163 -13.05 14.51 -4.04
N ALA A 164 -12.83 13.30 -3.54
CA ALA A 164 -13.62 12.73 -2.46
C ALA A 164 -13.53 13.55 -1.15
N ILE A 165 -12.35 14.06 -0.81
CA ILE A 165 -12.14 14.93 0.36
C ILE A 165 -12.96 16.22 0.25
N ARG A 166 -13.02 16.82 -0.95
CA ARG A 166 -13.81 18.03 -1.18
C ARG A 166 -15.32 17.80 -1.03
N LEU A 167 -15.78 16.59 -1.37
CA LEU A 167 -17.21 16.24 -1.33
C LEU A 167 -17.65 15.66 0.02
N LEU A 168 -16.80 14.85 0.66
CA LEU A 168 -17.13 13.97 1.79
C LEU A 168 -16.32 14.26 3.06
N HIS A 169 -15.42 15.25 3.04
CA HIS A 169 -14.40 15.51 4.06
C HIS A 169 -13.40 14.35 4.23
N TYR A 170 -12.36 14.53 5.05
CA TYR A 170 -11.24 13.58 5.18
C TYR A 170 -11.62 12.19 5.71
N GLY A 171 -12.64 12.09 6.56
CA GLY A 171 -12.96 10.83 7.25
C GLY A 171 -13.30 9.69 6.28
N TRP A 172 -14.19 9.94 5.33
CA TRP A 172 -14.69 8.92 4.41
C TRP A 172 -13.63 8.32 3.46
N PRO A 173 -12.78 9.15 2.81
CA PRO A 173 -11.70 8.60 1.98
C PRO A 173 -10.76 7.66 2.74
N PHE A 174 -10.42 7.94 4.00
CA PHE A 174 -9.61 7.05 4.82
C PHE A 174 -10.32 5.71 5.07
N VAL A 175 -11.59 5.74 5.47
CA VAL A 175 -12.38 4.52 5.73
C VAL A 175 -12.56 3.69 4.46
N ILE A 176 -12.91 4.32 3.34
CA ILE A 176 -13.09 3.64 2.04
C ILE A 176 -11.78 3.00 1.58
N SER A 177 -10.66 3.73 1.68
CA SER A 177 -9.33 3.22 1.34
C SER A 177 -8.94 2.03 2.22
N GLY A 178 -9.16 2.12 3.51
CA GLY A 178 -8.91 1.02 4.44
C GLY A 178 -9.75 -0.20 4.12
N ALA A 179 -11.06 -0.04 3.90
CA ALA A 179 -11.96 -1.14 3.54
C ALA A 179 -11.54 -1.80 2.21
N GLY A 180 -11.17 -1.00 1.21
CA GLY A 180 -10.64 -1.49 -0.05
C GLY A 180 -9.36 -2.31 0.12
N LEU A 181 -8.44 -1.87 0.98
CA LEU A 181 -7.20 -2.61 1.28
C LEU A 181 -7.46 -3.94 1.99
N ALA A 182 -8.41 -3.98 2.92
CA ALA A 182 -8.82 -5.24 3.55
C ALA A 182 -9.41 -6.20 2.51
N LEU A 183 -10.39 -5.75 1.72
CA LEU A 183 -10.99 -6.56 0.65
C LEU A 183 -9.93 -7.08 -0.32
N LEU A 184 -8.97 -6.24 -0.70
CA LEU A 184 -7.87 -6.62 -1.58
C LEU A 184 -6.97 -7.68 -0.95
N GLY A 185 -6.72 -7.61 0.37
CA GLY A 185 -5.96 -8.60 1.13
C GLY A 185 -6.66 -9.96 1.24
N PHE A 186 -7.98 -9.98 1.25
CA PHE A 186 -8.75 -11.22 1.25
C PHE A 186 -8.95 -11.80 -0.16
N TRP A 187 -8.94 -10.95 -1.18
CA TRP A 187 -9.08 -11.37 -2.57
C TRP A 187 -7.79 -11.98 -3.13
N PHE A 188 -6.62 -11.48 -2.75
CA PHE A 188 -5.30 -11.94 -3.18
C PHE A 188 -4.87 -13.23 -2.46
#